data_9b5e6c324c0cabcfe4cf730998a1d485
#
_entry.id   9b5e6c324c0cabcfe4cf730998a1d485
#
_cell.length_a   1.000
_cell.length_b   1.000
_cell.length_c   1.000
_cell.angle_alpha   90.00
_cell.angle_beta   90.00
_cell.angle_gamma   90.00
#
_symmetry.space_group_name_H-M   'P 1'
#
loop_
_entity.id
_entity.type
_entity.pdbx_description
1 polymer ?
#
loop_
_entity_poly.entity_id
_entity_poly.type
_entity_poly.pdbx_seq_one_letter_code
_entity_poly.pdbx_strand_id
1 'polypeptide(L)'
;MKKINLKDLIELDEEINHPFSRKISVSNIKKKFGRGIIIKYDIGNGIAIFARNFTLNEDIILTEESDIPGACFIFNLENNLTFNYKDKKEYILKKNHFFIELASNKFYCEIPIKKDEPFLTIFLAVKDTLFLKLASSIENIHDYMNKAFCQSYYILEGLEIDTLQLELFNEFKDKTYFEDILKNIYLESKTTKLLHYSIEKVSKNLNAPLVNFNKNRILSLERAKEMIMQKYDEKLSIKEIAYKSAINECYLKKDFKEYFGMTIHEMLQKRRLEISKQLLQEDFCVKEVAFKVGYKHTSNFSKIFKKQFNISPAKYKKQFI
;
A
#
# COMPACT_ATOMS: atom_id res chain seq x y z
N MET A 1 16.79 -12.16 22.32
CA MET A 1 16.00 -10.88 22.31
C MET A 1 14.94 -10.98 23.40
N LYS A 2 14.73 -9.88 24.13
CA LYS A 2 13.70 -9.77 25.18
C LYS A 2 12.33 -9.59 24.54
N LYS A 3 11.30 -10.31 25.03
CA LYS A 3 9.92 -10.09 24.60
C LYS A 3 9.29 -8.96 25.40
N ILE A 4 8.69 -7.99 24.70
CA ILE A 4 8.04 -6.82 25.29
C ILE A 4 6.69 -6.63 24.60
N ASN A 5 5.62 -6.52 25.40
CA ASN A 5 4.31 -6.19 24.85
C ASN A 5 4.26 -4.71 24.44
N LEU A 6 3.50 -4.40 23.40
CA LEU A 6 3.36 -3.03 22.91
C LEU A 6 2.91 -2.07 24.01
N LYS A 7 1.99 -2.50 24.90
CA LYS A 7 1.49 -1.69 26.03
C LYS A 7 2.60 -1.34 27.05
N ASP A 8 3.62 -2.21 27.19
CA ASP A 8 4.74 -1.97 28.10
C ASP A 8 5.82 -1.08 27.48
N LEU A 9 5.87 -1.04 26.13
CA LEU A 9 6.82 -0.26 25.36
C LEU A 9 6.51 1.24 25.37
N ILE A 10 5.23 1.59 25.47
CA ILE A 10 4.72 2.95 25.31
C ILE A 10 4.27 3.58 26.60
N GLU A 11 4.23 4.90 26.63
CA GLU A 11 3.56 5.73 27.63
C GLU A 11 2.62 6.72 26.92
N LEU A 12 1.41 6.89 27.46
CA LEU A 12 0.45 7.84 26.92
C LEU A 12 0.96 9.27 27.15
N ASP A 13 1.08 10.03 26.09
CA ASP A 13 1.49 11.45 26.12
C ASP A 13 0.28 12.35 26.13
N GLU A 14 -0.64 12.14 25.20
CA GLU A 14 -1.79 13.02 24.99
C GLU A 14 -3.03 12.22 24.54
N GLU A 15 -4.18 12.63 25.05
CA GLU A 15 -5.48 12.14 24.60
C GLU A 15 -6.37 13.31 24.23
N ILE A 16 -6.68 13.43 22.93
CA ILE A 16 -7.51 14.51 22.39
C ILE A 16 -8.94 13.97 22.25
N ASN A 17 -9.82 14.51 23.08
CA ASN A 17 -11.26 14.24 23.03
C ASN A 17 -11.98 15.54 22.67
N HIS A 18 -12.45 15.64 21.44
CA HIS A 18 -13.26 16.78 21.00
C HIS A 18 -14.73 16.39 20.91
N PRO A 19 -15.70 17.24 21.34
CA PRO A 19 -17.14 16.91 21.31
C PRO A 19 -17.66 16.48 19.95
N PHE A 20 -17.06 17.00 18.88
CA PHE A 20 -17.45 16.72 17.49
C PHE A 20 -16.43 15.95 16.69
N SER A 21 -15.34 15.48 17.30
CA SER A 21 -14.30 14.68 16.65
C SER A 21 -14.15 13.31 17.30
N ARG A 22 -13.44 12.43 16.61
CA ARG A 22 -13.12 11.11 17.11
C ARG A 22 -11.96 11.17 18.11
N LYS A 23 -11.84 10.12 18.90
CA LYS A 23 -10.78 10.01 19.90
C LYS A 23 -9.42 9.79 19.24
N ILE A 24 -8.45 10.61 19.60
CA ILE A 24 -7.06 10.49 19.20
C ILE A 24 -6.22 10.27 20.45
N SER A 25 -5.31 9.33 20.41
CA SER A 25 -4.30 9.15 21.45
C SER A 25 -2.91 9.13 20.85
N VAL A 26 -2.02 9.91 21.43
CA VAL A 26 -0.60 9.96 21.12
C VAL A 26 0.17 9.31 22.26
N SER A 27 1.01 8.37 21.93
CA SER A 27 1.87 7.69 22.90
C SER A 27 3.32 7.81 22.47
N ASN A 28 4.19 8.10 23.41
CA ASN A 28 5.63 8.09 23.20
C ASN A 28 6.21 6.70 23.48
N ILE A 29 7.29 6.35 22.80
CA ILE A 29 8.11 5.22 23.22
C ILE A 29 8.83 5.61 24.51
N LYS A 30 8.74 4.79 25.56
CA LYS A 30 9.44 5.02 26.82
C LYS A 30 10.95 5.19 26.58
N LYS A 31 11.54 6.26 27.09
CA LYS A 31 12.96 6.65 26.87
C LYS A 31 13.96 5.52 27.08
N LYS A 32 13.68 4.61 28.02
CA LYS A 32 14.53 3.43 28.29
C LYS A 32 14.61 2.43 27.13
N PHE A 33 13.59 2.39 26.25
CA PHE A 33 13.54 1.47 25.12
C PHE A 33 13.92 2.13 23.80
N GLY A 34 13.71 3.44 23.65
CA GLY A 34 13.99 4.12 22.40
C GLY A 34 13.38 5.51 22.31
N ARG A 35 13.05 5.90 21.10
CA ARG A 35 12.42 7.18 20.77
C ARG A 35 11.40 7.00 19.65
N GLY A 36 10.38 7.84 19.62
CA GLY A 36 9.36 7.86 18.59
C GLY A 36 7.97 7.88 19.18
N ILE A 37 6.99 7.84 18.30
CA ILE A 37 5.57 8.03 18.62
C ILE A 37 4.71 6.95 17.99
N ILE A 38 3.59 6.69 18.64
CA ILE A 38 2.48 5.92 18.10
C ILE A 38 1.22 6.78 18.22
N ILE A 39 0.57 7.04 17.11
CA ILE A 39 -0.68 7.77 17.04
C ILE A 39 -1.79 6.78 16.74
N LYS A 40 -2.80 6.74 17.59
CA LYS A 40 -4.04 6.01 17.35
C LYS A 40 -5.14 7.01 17.06
N TYR A 41 -5.80 6.84 15.94
CA TYR A 41 -6.98 7.59 15.56
C TYR A 41 -8.17 6.64 15.44
N ASP A 42 -9.11 6.75 16.35
CA ASP A 42 -10.34 5.96 16.38
C ASP A 42 -11.42 6.70 15.58
N ILE A 43 -11.73 6.22 14.39
CA ILE A 43 -12.77 6.80 13.52
C ILE A 43 -14.18 6.51 14.04
N GLY A 44 -14.31 5.57 14.97
CA GLY A 44 -15.59 5.01 15.39
C GLY A 44 -16.10 3.97 14.39
N ASN A 45 -17.30 3.45 14.64
CA ASN A 45 -17.94 2.42 13.83
C ASN A 45 -17.09 1.14 13.64
N GLY A 46 -16.08 0.92 14.48
CA GLY A 46 -15.21 -0.24 14.43
C GLY A 46 -14.03 -0.11 13.48
N ILE A 47 -13.64 1.12 13.14
CA ILE A 47 -12.43 1.41 12.34
C ILE A 47 -11.46 2.24 13.19
N ALA A 48 -10.21 1.84 13.21
CA ALA A 48 -9.13 2.61 13.83
C ALA A 48 -7.86 2.56 12.97
N ILE A 49 -7.09 3.65 12.96
CA ILE A 49 -5.78 3.71 12.31
C ILE A 49 -4.69 3.93 13.36
N PHE A 50 -3.55 3.29 13.18
CA PHE A 50 -2.38 3.44 14.03
C PHE A 50 -1.19 3.79 13.14
N ALA A 51 -0.63 4.98 13.32
CA ALA A 51 0.63 5.35 12.71
C ALA A 51 1.75 5.11 13.73
N ARG A 52 2.70 4.27 13.40
CA ARG A 52 3.82 3.88 14.27
C ARG A 52 5.12 4.34 13.63
N ASN A 53 5.83 5.21 14.31
CA ASN A 53 7.14 5.73 13.87
C ASN A 53 8.09 5.78 15.06
N PHE A 54 9.00 4.81 15.15
CA PHE A 54 9.93 4.74 16.26
C PHE A 54 11.23 4.00 15.91
N THR A 55 12.22 4.16 16.78
CA THR A 55 13.51 3.46 16.74
C THR A 55 13.85 3.01 18.15
N LEU A 56 14.40 1.80 18.30
CA LEU A 56 14.73 1.21 19.60
C LEU A 56 16.24 1.22 19.88
N ASN A 57 16.60 1.24 21.16
CA ASN A 57 17.97 1.26 21.64
C ASN A 57 18.57 -0.15 21.80
N GLU A 58 17.73 -1.19 21.73
CA GLU A 58 18.12 -2.60 21.87
C GLU A 58 17.25 -3.49 20.97
N ASP A 59 17.78 -4.67 20.66
CA ASP A 59 17.02 -5.70 19.93
C ASP A 59 15.92 -6.27 20.82
N ILE A 60 14.68 -6.23 20.37
CA ILE A 60 13.54 -6.81 21.08
C ILE A 60 12.69 -7.70 20.16
N ILE A 61 11.84 -8.50 20.78
CA ILE A 61 10.70 -9.13 20.14
C ILE A 61 9.46 -8.40 20.64
N LEU A 62 8.85 -7.57 19.78
CA LEU A 62 7.58 -6.94 20.07
C LEU A 62 6.48 -8.00 20.02
N THR A 63 5.70 -8.13 21.10
CA THR A 63 4.54 -9.04 21.13
C THR A 63 3.25 -8.25 20.99
N GLU A 64 2.37 -8.71 20.13
CA GLU A 64 1.05 -8.15 19.93
C GLU A 64 -0.03 -9.21 20.13
N GLU A 65 -1.09 -8.83 20.82
CA GLU A 65 -2.24 -9.67 21.09
C GLU A 65 -3.53 -8.86 20.98
N SER A 66 -4.59 -9.51 20.54
CA SER A 66 -5.92 -8.90 20.44
C SER A 66 -7.00 -9.89 20.86
N ASP A 67 -7.96 -9.39 21.61
CA ASP A 67 -9.22 -10.06 21.96
C ASP A 67 -10.37 -9.60 21.05
N ILE A 68 -10.11 -8.65 20.16
CA ILE A 68 -11.10 -8.11 19.22
C ILE A 68 -10.86 -8.75 17.84
N PRO A 69 -11.82 -9.55 17.34
CA PRO A 69 -11.69 -10.10 16.01
C PRO A 69 -11.86 -9.02 14.93
N GLY A 70 -11.15 -9.18 13.81
CA GLY A 70 -11.24 -8.21 12.73
C GLY A 70 -10.22 -8.42 11.64
N ALA A 71 -10.09 -7.42 10.80
CA ALA A 71 -9.07 -7.33 9.77
C ALA A 71 -8.14 -6.16 10.06
N CYS A 72 -6.86 -6.36 9.91
CA CYS A 72 -5.84 -5.34 10.02
C CYS A 72 -5.08 -5.22 8.69
N PHE A 73 -5.14 -4.07 8.05
CA PHE A 73 -4.31 -3.73 6.91
C PHE A 73 -2.99 -3.20 7.45
N ILE A 74 -1.91 -3.90 7.19
CA ILE A 74 -0.58 -3.54 7.70
C ILE A 74 0.27 -3.06 6.54
N PHE A 75 0.56 -1.75 6.52
CA PHE A 75 1.38 -1.10 5.50
C PHE A 75 2.77 -0.88 6.07
N ASN A 76 3.78 -1.45 5.41
CA ASN A 76 5.18 -1.31 5.80
C ASN A 76 5.90 -0.32 4.89
N LEU A 77 6.45 0.74 5.46
CA LEU A 77 7.06 1.85 4.73
C LEU A 77 8.59 1.86 4.79
N GLU A 78 9.19 1.04 5.66
CA GLU A 78 10.63 0.97 5.84
C GLU A 78 11.15 -0.48 5.69
N ASN A 79 12.06 -0.93 6.53
CA ASN A 79 12.73 -2.22 6.44
C ASN A 79 11.76 -3.40 6.38
N ASN A 80 12.20 -4.52 5.81
CA ASN A 80 11.40 -5.74 5.84
C ASN A 80 11.06 -6.13 7.28
N LEU A 81 9.80 -6.44 7.54
CA LEU A 81 9.31 -6.87 8.84
C LEU A 81 8.98 -8.36 8.80
N THR A 82 9.34 -9.05 9.86
CA THR A 82 9.02 -10.46 10.06
C THR A 82 7.95 -10.60 11.11
N PHE A 83 6.88 -11.31 10.79
CA PHE A 83 5.77 -11.65 11.70
C PHE A 83 5.84 -13.14 12.00
N ASN A 84 6.02 -13.49 13.28
CA ASN A 84 6.07 -14.87 13.75
C ASN A 84 4.78 -15.21 14.50
N TYR A 85 4.05 -16.21 14.04
CA TYR A 85 2.77 -16.63 14.62
C TYR A 85 2.93 -17.86 15.54
N LYS A 86 1.93 -18.14 16.35
CA LYS A 86 1.95 -19.28 17.31
C LYS A 86 2.17 -20.65 16.64
N ASP A 87 1.75 -20.81 15.41
CA ASP A 87 1.92 -22.04 14.63
C ASP A 87 3.33 -22.19 14.04
N LYS A 88 4.27 -21.32 14.45
CA LYS A 88 5.67 -21.24 13.98
C LYS A 88 5.81 -20.87 12.49
N LYS A 89 4.76 -20.36 11.87
CA LYS A 89 4.87 -19.78 10.55
C LYS A 89 5.44 -18.37 10.65
N GLU A 90 6.32 -18.07 9.70
CA GLU A 90 6.93 -16.76 9.51
C GLU A 90 6.36 -16.10 8.27
N TYR A 91 6.02 -14.83 8.39
CA TYR A 91 5.56 -14.01 7.29
C TYR A 91 6.46 -12.79 7.14
N ILE A 92 7.03 -12.59 5.95
CA ILE A 92 7.91 -11.45 5.67
C ILE A 92 7.14 -10.40 4.90
N LEU A 93 6.87 -9.26 5.53
CA LEU A 93 6.32 -8.09 4.89
C LEU A 93 7.45 -7.19 4.39
N LYS A 94 7.62 -7.15 3.08
CA LYS A 94 8.68 -6.34 2.45
C LYS A 94 8.42 -4.84 2.62
N LYS A 95 9.49 -4.04 2.51
CA LYS A 95 9.37 -2.58 2.38
C LYS A 95 8.43 -2.21 1.23
N ASN A 96 7.61 -1.17 1.42
CA ASN A 96 6.61 -0.69 0.47
C ASN A 96 5.58 -1.74 0.04
N HIS A 97 5.27 -2.68 0.92
CA HIS A 97 4.19 -3.65 0.73
C HIS A 97 3.19 -3.59 1.89
N PHE A 98 2.00 -4.09 1.65
CA PHE A 98 0.99 -4.28 2.69
C PHE A 98 0.33 -5.65 2.54
N PHE A 99 -0.24 -6.17 3.61
CA PHE A 99 -1.14 -7.32 3.59
C PHE A 99 -2.36 -7.05 4.47
N ILE A 100 -3.38 -7.88 4.35
CA ILE A 100 -4.51 -7.89 5.26
C ILE A 100 -4.38 -9.10 6.17
N GLU A 101 -4.26 -8.86 7.46
CA GLU A 101 -4.27 -9.86 8.51
C GLU A 101 -5.68 -9.99 9.08
N LEU A 102 -6.28 -11.16 8.94
CA LEU A 102 -7.52 -11.50 9.59
C LEU A 102 -7.19 -12.11 10.95
N ALA A 103 -7.74 -11.55 12.01
CA ALA A 103 -7.45 -11.93 13.37
C ALA A 103 -8.70 -12.43 14.10
N SER A 104 -8.55 -13.47 14.92
CA SER A 104 -9.55 -13.90 15.87
C SER A 104 -9.41 -13.17 17.21
N ASN A 105 -10.30 -13.45 18.16
CA ASN A 105 -10.19 -12.99 19.55
C ASN A 105 -9.07 -13.67 20.37
N LYS A 106 -8.25 -14.52 19.76
CA LYS A 106 -7.07 -15.18 20.36
C LYS A 106 -5.81 -14.86 19.59
N PHE A 107 -5.80 -13.74 18.88
CA PHE A 107 -4.68 -13.31 18.07
C PHE A 107 -3.42 -13.08 18.91
N TYR A 108 -2.30 -13.53 18.37
CA TYR A 108 -0.96 -13.29 18.93
C TYR A 108 0.08 -13.36 17.82
N CYS A 109 0.96 -12.38 17.78
CA CYS A 109 2.15 -12.44 16.92
C CYS A 109 3.37 -11.84 17.61
N GLU A 110 4.54 -12.16 17.08
CA GLU A 110 5.85 -11.68 17.49
C GLU A 110 6.55 -11.01 16.32
N ILE A 111 7.04 -9.79 16.55
CA ILE A 111 7.74 -9.00 15.53
C ILE A 111 9.15 -8.70 16.08
N PRO A 112 10.21 -9.38 15.57
CA PRO A 112 11.58 -9.02 15.88
C PRO A 112 11.90 -7.62 15.35
N ILE A 113 12.36 -6.74 16.22
CA ILE A 113 12.79 -5.38 15.87
C ILE A 113 14.23 -5.21 16.30
N LYS A 114 15.08 -4.80 15.38
CA LYS A 114 16.50 -4.58 15.63
C LYS A 114 16.76 -3.18 16.15
N LYS A 115 17.81 -3.08 16.95
CA LYS A 115 18.34 -1.82 17.44
C LYS A 115 18.65 -0.87 16.27
N ASP A 116 18.37 0.42 16.48
CA ASP A 116 18.67 1.53 15.58
C ASP A 116 18.00 1.43 14.18
N GLU A 117 17.21 0.37 13.91
CA GLU A 117 16.41 0.29 12.68
C GLU A 117 15.10 1.06 12.83
N PRO A 118 14.73 1.92 11.86
CA PRO A 118 13.46 2.62 11.89
C PRO A 118 12.29 1.66 11.67
N PHE A 119 11.28 1.76 12.53
CA PHE A 119 10.01 1.06 12.42
C PHE A 119 8.93 2.07 12.01
N LEU A 120 8.58 2.07 10.73
CA LEU A 120 7.56 2.97 10.18
C LEU A 120 6.45 2.16 9.51
N THR A 121 5.31 2.09 10.18
CA THR A 121 4.16 1.31 9.72
C THR A 121 2.85 2.05 9.95
N ILE A 122 1.88 1.73 9.13
CA ILE A 122 0.49 2.12 9.33
C ILE A 122 -0.36 0.87 9.43
N PHE A 123 -1.14 0.78 10.51
CA PHE A 123 -2.12 -0.28 10.74
C PHE A 123 -3.51 0.33 10.62
N LEU A 124 -4.35 -0.24 9.79
CA LEU A 124 -5.75 0.13 9.69
C LEU A 124 -6.59 -1.06 10.09
N ALA A 125 -7.15 -0.98 11.30
CA ALA A 125 -7.94 -2.05 11.90
C ALA A 125 -9.43 -1.84 11.64
N VAL A 126 -10.12 -2.92 11.29
CA VAL A 126 -11.57 -2.93 11.01
C VAL A 126 -12.18 -4.12 11.72
N LYS A 127 -13.26 -3.92 12.52
CA LYS A 127 -13.97 -5.02 13.16
C LYS A 127 -14.51 -6.02 12.15
N ASP A 128 -14.51 -7.31 12.51
CA ASP A 128 -14.88 -8.45 11.66
C ASP A 128 -16.23 -8.27 10.95
N THR A 129 -17.27 -7.91 11.69
CA THR A 129 -18.63 -7.74 11.17
C THR A 129 -18.75 -6.62 10.14
N LEU A 130 -17.97 -5.54 10.32
CA LEU A 130 -17.90 -4.46 9.36
C LEU A 130 -17.02 -4.85 8.15
N PHE A 131 -15.87 -5.47 8.42
CA PHE A 131 -14.96 -5.90 7.37
C PHE A 131 -15.63 -6.85 6.38
N LEU A 132 -16.35 -7.86 6.87
CA LEU A 132 -17.08 -8.82 6.02
C LEU A 132 -18.10 -8.16 5.09
N LYS A 133 -18.74 -7.06 5.53
CA LYS A 133 -19.64 -6.28 4.70
C LYS A 133 -18.90 -5.46 3.64
N LEU A 134 -17.80 -4.79 4.03
CA LEU A 134 -17.01 -3.96 3.14
C LEU A 134 -16.24 -4.79 2.10
N ALA A 135 -15.75 -5.95 2.49
CA ALA A 135 -14.94 -6.84 1.67
C ALA A 135 -15.77 -7.92 0.93
N SER A 136 -17.06 -7.72 0.78
CA SER A 136 -17.97 -8.67 0.08
C SER A 136 -17.59 -8.92 -1.38
N SER A 137 -16.80 -8.04 -1.99
CA SER A 137 -16.23 -8.22 -3.33
C SER A 137 -15.06 -9.22 -3.38
N ILE A 138 -14.51 -9.64 -2.24
CA ILE A 138 -13.46 -10.66 -2.16
C ILE A 138 -14.15 -12.03 -2.09
N GLU A 139 -13.91 -12.86 -3.09
CA GLU A 139 -14.41 -14.24 -3.09
C GLU A 139 -13.93 -15.01 -1.85
N ASN A 140 -14.81 -15.82 -1.29
CA ASN A 140 -14.52 -16.68 -0.12
C ASN A 140 -14.08 -15.91 1.14
N ILE A 141 -14.38 -14.60 1.27
CA ILE A 141 -13.94 -13.80 2.44
C ILE A 141 -14.44 -14.37 3.76
N HIS A 142 -15.65 -14.91 3.80
CA HIS A 142 -16.20 -15.59 4.98
C HIS A 142 -15.39 -16.84 5.36
N ASP A 143 -14.93 -17.62 4.38
CA ASP A 143 -14.11 -18.81 4.63
C ASP A 143 -12.72 -18.42 5.13
N TYR A 144 -12.14 -17.34 4.62
CA TYR A 144 -10.88 -16.81 5.13
C TYR A 144 -11.01 -16.33 6.57
N MET A 145 -12.10 -15.64 6.90
CA MET A 145 -12.37 -15.22 8.29
C MET A 145 -12.60 -16.42 9.20
N ASN A 146 -13.33 -17.45 8.76
CA ASN A 146 -13.51 -18.70 9.50
C ASN A 146 -12.18 -19.41 9.76
N LYS A 147 -11.27 -19.43 8.78
CA LYS A 147 -9.91 -19.95 8.98
C LYS A 147 -9.15 -19.15 10.06
N ALA A 148 -9.28 -17.83 10.05
CA ALA A 148 -8.69 -16.99 11.11
C ALA A 148 -9.25 -17.34 12.49
N PHE A 149 -10.56 -17.58 12.64
CA PHE A 149 -11.15 -18.03 13.89
C PHE A 149 -10.64 -19.40 14.36
N CYS A 150 -10.39 -20.31 13.43
CA CYS A 150 -9.85 -21.65 13.75
C CYS A 150 -8.36 -21.63 14.11
N GLN A 151 -7.56 -20.81 13.42
CA GLN A 151 -6.08 -20.81 13.48
C GLN A 151 -5.50 -19.63 14.27
N SER A 152 -6.32 -18.77 14.85
CA SER A 152 -6.05 -17.46 15.45
C SER A 152 -5.79 -16.33 14.45
N TYR A 153 -5.33 -16.59 13.25
CA TYR A 153 -5.11 -15.60 12.20
C TYR A 153 -5.23 -16.24 10.80
N TYR A 154 -5.35 -15.40 9.78
CA TYR A 154 -5.19 -15.76 8.37
C TYR A 154 -4.68 -14.53 7.61
N ILE A 155 -3.71 -14.72 6.70
CA ILE A 155 -3.13 -13.63 5.91
C ILE A 155 -3.69 -13.67 4.49
N LEU A 156 -4.28 -12.57 4.06
CA LEU A 156 -4.53 -12.32 2.65
C LEU A 156 -3.27 -11.68 2.07
N GLU A 157 -2.72 -12.30 1.03
CA GLU A 157 -1.41 -11.95 0.47
C GLU A 157 -1.26 -10.45 0.19
N GLY A 158 -0.04 -9.99 0.46
CA GLY A 158 0.32 -8.61 0.35
C GLY A 158 0.59 -8.16 -1.08
N LEU A 159 0.33 -6.88 -1.29
CA LEU A 159 0.56 -6.19 -2.54
C LEU A 159 1.52 -5.03 -2.31
N GLU A 160 2.18 -4.59 -3.38
CA GLU A 160 3.01 -3.39 -3.37
C GLU A 160 2.15 -2.15 -3.07
N ILE A 161 2.65 -1.26 -2.21
CA ILE A 161 2.04 0.04 -1.93
C ILE A 161 2.28 0.93 -3.16
N ASP A 162 1.24 1.51 -3.72
CA ASP A 162 1.34 2.40 -4.87
C ASP A 162 1.35 3.89 -4.48
N THR A 163 1.54 4.73 -5.48
CA THR A 163 1.66 6.19 -5.30
C THR A 163 0.44 6.80 -4.59
N LEU A 164 -0.78 6.31 -4.89
CA LEU A 164 -1.99 6.82 -4.25
C LEU A 164 -2.01 6.50 -2.75
N GLN A 165 -1.61 5.29 -2.38
CA GLN A 165 -1.51 4.90 -0.97
C GLN A 165 -0.40 5.68 -0.26
N LEU A 166 0.76 5.89 -0.91
CA LEU A 166 1.86 6.70 -0.36
C LEU A 166 1.46 8.17 -0.14
N GLU A 167 0.72 8.77 -1.07
CA GLU A 167 0.18 10.13 -0.91
C GLU A 167 -0.72 10.22 0.32
N LEU A 168 -1.59 9.21 0.53
CA LEU A 168 -2.46 9.17 1.71
C LEU A 168 -1.67 9.03 3.02
N PHE A 169 -0.58 8.28 3.03
CA PHE A 169 0.23 8.09 4.25
C PHE A 169 0.97 9.34 4.70
N ASN A 170 1.33 10.24 3.80
CA ASN A 170 1.97 11.49 4.18
C ASN A 170 1.08 12.35 5.07
N GLU A 171 -0.24 12.23 4.93
CA GLU A 171 -1.22 12.93 5.74
C GLU A 171 -1.28 12.44 7.21
N PHE A 172 -0.81 11.20 7.48
CA PHE A 172 -0.82 10.61 8.83
C PHE A 172 0.49 10.80 9.60
N LYS A 173 1.50 11.46 9.01
CA LYS A 173 2.81 11.62 9.63
C LYS A 173 2.91 12.83 10.56
N ASP A 174 2.04 13.80 10.39
CA ASP A 174 2.13 15.09 11.09
C ASP A 174 1.14 15.18 12.25
N LYS A 175 1.68 15.42 13.47
CA LYS A 175 0.89 15.59 14.71
C LYS A 175 -0.08 16.78 14.62
N THR A 176 0.26 17.84 13.87
CA THR A 176 -0.56 19.04 13.75
C THR A 176 -1.91 18.81 13.06
N TYR A 177 -2.08 17.72 12.32
CA TYR A 177 -3.35 17.38 11.70
C TYR A 177 -4.45 16.99 12.69
N PHE A 178 -4.10 16.71 13.95
CA PHE A 178 -5.05 16.20 14.94
C PHE A 178 -5.66 17.29 15.84
N GLU A 179 -5.18 18.52 15.75
CA GLU A 179 -5.61 19.62 16.63
C GLU A 179 -6.86 20.36 16.14
N ASP A 180 -7.28 20.16 14.88
CA ASP A 180 -8.39 20.87 14.24
C ASP A 180 -9.50 19.87 13.83
N ILE A 181 -10.76 20.21 14.16
CA ILE A 181 -11.95 19.40 13.82
C ILE A 181 -12.06 19.17 12.31
N LEU A 182 -11.82 20.21 11.51
CA LEU A 182 -11.91 20.11 10.05
C LEU A 182 -10.86 19.15 9.50
N LYS A 183 -9.64 19.19 10.06
CA LYS A 183 -8.57 18.26 9.74
C LYS A 183 -8.92 16.83 10.16
N ASN A 184 -9.61 16.63 11.27
CA ASN A 184 -10.07 15.32 11.71
C ASN A 184 -11.09 14.71 10.74
N ILE A 185 -12.06 15.50 10.26
CA ILE A 185 -13.01 15.08 9.22
C ILE A 185 -12.28 14.72 7.91
N TYR A 186 -11.27 15.51 7.57
CA TYR A 186 -10.42 15.25 6.41
C TYR A 186 -9.67 13.91 6.54
N LEU A 187 -9.05 13.63 7.68
CA LEU A 187 -8.36 12.36 7.95
C LEU A 187 -9.32 11.16 7.94
N GLU A 188 -10.54 11.32 8.46
CA GLU A 188 -11.59 10.29 8.38
C GLU A 188 -11.91 9.95 6.91
N SER A 189 -12.06 10.97 6.07
CA SER A 189 -12.27 10.81 4.63
C SER A 189 -11.08 10.10 3.96
N LYS A 190 -9.84 10.47 4.31
CA LYS A 190 -8.63 9.83 3.77
C LYS A 190 -8.49 8.38 4.22
N THR A 191 -8.81 8.08 5.46
CA THR A 191 -8.80 6.71 6.00
C THR A 191 -9.84 5.84 5.29
N THR A 192 -11.04 6.35 5.10
CA THR A 192 -12.11 5.64 4.38
C THR A 192 -11.71 5.38 2.92
N LYS A 193 -11.08 6.36 2.27
CA LYS A 193 -10.54 6.22 0.91
C LYS A 193 -9.44 5.17 0.84
N LEU A 194 -8.51 5.16 1.81
CA LEU A 194 -7.44 4.16 1.90
C LEU A 194 -8.02 2.75 2.06
N LEU A 195 -8.98 2.59 2.97
CA LEU A 195 -9.67 1.32 3.22
C LEU A 195 -10.36 0.80 1.95
N HIS A 196 -11.20 1.62 1.33
CA HIS A 196 -11.91 1.27 0.11
C HIS A 196 -10.95 0.85 -1.00
N TYR A 197 -9.95 1.69 -1.26
CA TYR A 197 -8.97 1.43 -2.31
C TYR A 197 -8.17 0.14 -2.08
N SER A 198 -7.77 -0.10 -0.82
CA SER A 198 -7.00 -1.31 -0.47
C SER A 198 -7.84 -2.58 -0.59
N ILE A 199 -9.12 -2.55 -0.21
CA ILE A 199 -10.05 -3.67 -0.40
C ILE A 199 -10.24 -3.95 -1.90
N GLU A 200 -10.49 -2.92 -2.72
CA GLU A 200 -10.64 -3.11 -4.17
C GLU A 200 -9.38 -3.70 -4.80
N LYS A 201 -8.21 -3.23 -4.38
CA LYS A 201 -6.93 -3.71 -4.90
C LYS A 201 -6.72 -5.19 -4.58
N VAL A 202 -6.98 -5.60 -3.35
CA VAL A 202 -6.88 -7.00 -2.92
C VAL A 202 -7.96 -7.85 -3.61
N SER A 203 -9.20 -7.38 -3.70
CA SER A 203 -10.27 -8.08 -4.40
C SER A 203 -9.92 -8.34 -5.87
N LYS A 204 -9.42 -7.32 -6.58
CA LYS A 204 -8.97 -7.49 -7.97
C LYS A 204 -7.83 -8.50 -8.12
N ASN A 205 -6.94 -8.56 -7.14
CA ASN A 205 -5.82 -9.52 -7.15
C ASN A 205 -6.28 -10.96 -6.84
N LEU A 206 -7.10 -11.14 -5.82
CA LEU A 206 -7.58 -12.47 -5.39
C LEU A 206 -8.60 -13.05 -6.36
N ASN A 207 -9.47 -12.22 -6.94
CA ASN A 207 -10.48 -12.65 -7.91
C ASN A 207 -9.94 -12.68 -9.35
N ALA A 208 -8.68 -12.29 -9.56
CA ALA A 208 -8.03 -12.50 -10.85
C ALA A 208 -8.04 -14.00 -11.14
N PRO A 209 -8.45 -14.45 -12.36
CA PRO A 209 -8.44 -15.84 -12.69
C PRO A 209 -7.06 -16.41 -12.38
N LEU A 210 -7.01 -17.48 -11.57
CA LEU A 210 -5.78 -18.22 -11.25
C LEU A 210 -5.25 -18.84 -12.55
N VAL A 211 -4.58 -18.03 -13.34
CA VAL A 211 -3.79 -18.57 -14.44
C VAL A 211 -2.56 -19.16 -13.79
N ASN A 212 -2.50 -20.48 -13.78
CA ASN A 212 -1.35 -21.22 -13.30
C ASN A 212 -0.16 -20.98 -14.25
N PHE A 213 0.39 -19.76 -14.17
CA PHE A 213 1.66 -19.49 -14.83
C PHE A 213 2.76 -20.24 -14.08
N ASN A 214 3.50 -21.08 -14.78
CA ASN A 214 4.69 -21.68 -14.20
C ASN A 214 5.71 -20.55 -13.86
N LYS A 215 6.60 -20.80 -12.92
CA LYS A 215 7.58 -19.84 -12.42
C LYS A 215 8.38 -19.14 -13.56
N ASN A 216 8.74 -19.90 -14.60
CA ASN A 216 9.47 -19.34 -15.75
C ASN A 216 8.60 -18.37 -16.56
N ARG A 217 7.30 -18.60 -16.64
CA ARG A 217 6.35 -17.73 -17.33
C ARG A 217 6.19 -16.41 -16.60
N ILE A 218 6.06 -16.43 -15.27
CA ILE A 218 6.02 -15.23 -14.42
C ILE A 218 7.30 -14.40 -14.60
N LEU A 219 8.47 -15.04 -14.54
CA LEU A 219 9.76 -14.36 -14.76
C LEU A 219 9.84 -13.69 -16.13
N SER A 220 9.29 -14.33 -17.18
CA SER A 220 9.24 -13.73 -18.51
C SER A 220 8.32 -12.50 -18.56
N LEU A 221 7.17 -12.55 -17.90
CA LEU A 221 6.23 -11.43 -17.82
C LEU A 221 6.80 -10.26 -17.02
N GLU A 222 7.48 -10.53 -15.90
CA GLU A 222 8.15 -9.48 -15.11
C GLU A 222 9.31 -8.84 -15.90
N ARG A 223 10.12 -9.60 -16.65
CA ARG A 223 11.15 -9.03 -17.56
C ARG A 223 10.53 -8.12 -18.62
N ALA A 224 9.37 -8.54 -19.18
CA ALA A 224 8.65 -7.71 -20.14
C ALA A 224 8.19 -6.38 -19.53
N LYS A 225 7.67 -6.41 -18.30
CA LYS A 225 7.27 -5.22 -17.54
C LYS A 225 8.48 -4.32 -17.27
N GLU A 226 9.59 -4.86 -16.76
CA GLU A 226 10.80 -4.09 -16.49
C GLU A 226 11.30 -3.36 -17.75
N MET A 227 11.30 -4.04 -18.90
CA MET A 227 11.70 -3.44 -20.17
C MET A 227 10.79 -2.28 -20.58
N ILE A 228 9.47 -2.40 -20.37
CA ILE A 228 8.50 -1.33 -20.64
C ILE A 228 8.75 -0.14 -19.69
N MET A 229 9.02 -0.41 -18.42
CA MET A 229 9.23 0.63 -17.40
C MET A 229 10.55 1.39 -17.59
N GLN A 230 11.60 0.72 -18.11
CA GLN A 230 12.91 1.32 -18.37
C GLN A 230 12.99 2.04 -19.72
N LYS A 231 12.40 1.45 -20.77
CA LYS A 231 12.49 1.91 -22.16
C LYS A 231 11.19 2.55 -22.68
N TYR A 232 10.51 3.26 -21.79
CA TYR A 232 9.19 3.86 -22.10
C TYR A 232 9.24 4.91 -23.21
N ASP A 233 10.35 5.58 -23.39
CA ASP A 233 10.60 6.61 -24.42
C ASP A 233 10.93 6.04 -25.81
N GLU A 234 11.36 4.78 -25.86
CA GLU A 234 11.70 4.09 -27.11
C GLU A 234 10.46 3.53 -27.84
N LYS A 235 10.62 3.23 -29.12
CA LYS A 235 9.62 2.49 -29.91
C LYS A 235 9.80 0.99 -29.69
N LEU A 236 9.21 0.47 -28.64
CA LEU A 236 9.20 -0.96 -28.35
C LEU A 236 8.21 -1.71 -29.26
N SER A 237 8.68 -2.75 -29.96
CA SER A 237 7.81 -3.69 -30.65
C SER A 237 7.45 -4.87 -29.75
N ILE A 238 6.25 -5.41 -29.91
CA ILE A 238 5.82 -6.62 -29.16
C ILE A 238 6.78 -7.79 -29.42
N LYS A 239 7.27 -7.93 -30.65
CA LYS A 239 8.22 -8.96 -31.05
C LYS A 239 9.56 -8.83 -30.29
N GLU A 240 10.05 -7.63 -30.14
CA GLU A 240 11.28 -7.36 -29.39
C GLU A 240 11.11 -7.64 -27.89
N ILE A 241 10.00 -7.21 -27.31
CA ILE A 241 9.67 -7.48 -25.91
C ILE A 241 9.58 -9.00 -25.69
N ALA A 242 8.87 -9.72 -26.55
CA ALA A 242 8.71 -11.16 -26.46
C ALA A 242 10.06 -11.89 -26.52
N TYR A 243 10.91 -11.51 -27.49
CA TYR A 243 12.23 -12.10 -27.66
C TYR A 243 13.12 -11.89 -26.41
N LYS A 244 13.25 -10.63 -25.96
CA LYS A 244 14.09 -10.29 -24.79
C LYS A 244 13.57 -10.87 -23.48
N SER A 245 12.27 -11.11 -23.38
CA SER A 245 11.64 -11.71 -22.21
C SER A 245 11.55 -13.23 -22.26
N ALA A 246 12.10 -13.85 -23.30
CA ALA A 246 12.07 -15.31 -23.51
C ALA A 246 10.65 -15.91 -23.46
N ILE A 247 9.70 -15.26 -24.14
CA ILE A 247 8.30 -15.71 -24.24
C ILE A 247 7.82 -15.56 -25.69
N ASN A 248 6.93 -16.48 -26.11
CA ASN A 248 6.32 -16.35 -27.43
C ASN A 248 5.40 -15.13 -27.50
N GLU A 249 5.38 -14.41 -28.64
CA GLU A 249 4.63 -13.18 -28.83
C GLU A 249 3.11 -13.33 -28.60
N CYS A 250 2.54 -14.46 -29.04
CA CYS A 250 1.11 -14.75 -28.85
C CYS A 250 0.77 -14.90 -27.37
N TYR A 251 1.58 -15.66 -26.68
CA TYR A 251 1.44 -15.85 -25.24
C TYR A 251 1.74 -14.58 -24.46
N LEU A 252 2.73 -13.79 -24.85
CA LEU A 252 3.04 -12.53 -24.19
C LEU A 252 1.80 -11.60 -24.15
N LYS A 253 1.12 -11.41 -25.28
CA LYS A 253 -0.07 -10.54 -25.33
C LYS A 253 -1.18 -10.99 -24.41
N LYS A 254 -1.50 -12.29 -24.45
CA LYS A 254 -2.57 -12.89 -23.64
C LYS A 254 -2.22 -12.84 -22.17
N ASP A 255 -1.07 -13.42 -21.82
CA ASP A 255 -0.68 -13.65 -20.43
C ASP A 255 -0.30 -12.34 -19.73
N PHE A 256 0.26 -11.37 -20.45
CA PHE A 256 0.57 -10.05 -19.89
C PHE A 256 -0.70 -9.33 -19.43
N LYS A 257 -1.75 -9.35 -20.26
CA LYS A 257 -3.04 -8.78 -19.88
C LYS A 257 -3.68 -9.53 -18.72
N GLU A 258 -3.57 -10.83 -18.72
CA GLU A 258 -4.13 -11.71 -17.70
C GLU A 258 -3.40 -11.56 -16.36
N TYR A 259 -2.07 -11.46 -16.38
CA TYR A 259 -1.23 -11.34 -15.18
C TYR A 259 -1.23 -9.93 -14.57
N PHE A 260 -1.13 -8.88 -15.41
CA PHE A 260 -1.05 -7.48 -14.95
C PHE A 260 -2.39 -6.73 -14.98
N GLY A 261 -3.48 -7.34 -15.46
CA GLY A 261 -4.78 -6.70 -15.61
C GLY A 261 -4.87 -5.64 -16.70
N MET A 262 -3.79 -5.43 -17.48
CA MET A 262 -3.70 -4.43 -18.55
C MET A 262 -2.79 -4.92 -19.67
N THR A 263 -3.01 -4.40 -20.88
CA THR A 263 -2.18 -4.71 -22.03
C THR A 263 -0.80 -4.02 -21.93
N ILE A 264 0.19 -4.54 -22.68
CA ILE A 264 1.51 -3.95 -22.81
C ILE A 264 1.42 -2.47 -23.23
N HIS A 265 0.51 -2.17 -24.17
CA HIS A 265 0.34 -0.81 -24.68
C HIS A 265 -0.27 0.13 -23.61
N GLU A 266 -1.23 -0.34 -22.85
CA GLU A 266 -1.82 0.42 -21.73
C GLU A 266 -0.76 0.69 -20.64
N MET A 267 0.07 -0.29 -20.29
CA MET A 267 1.16 -0.11 -19.33
C MET A 267 2.20 0.90 -19.82
N LEU A 268 2.62 0.79 -21.06
CA LEU A 268 3.54 1.75 -21.68
C LEU A 268 2.97 3.16 -21.69
N GLN A 269 1.69 3.30 -22.06
CA GLN A 269 1.01 4.58 -22.08
C GLN A 269 0.90 5.18 -20.68
N LYS A 270 0.53 4.38 -19.69
CA LYS A 270 0.46 4.79 -18.27
C LYS A 270 1.81 5.30 -17.79
N ARG A 271 2.89 4.55 -18.04
CA ARG A 271 4.26 4.94 -17.66
C ARG A 271 4.68 6.27 -18.29
N ARG A 272 4.45 6.44 -19.59
CA ARG A 272 4.72 7.71 -20.32
C ARG A 272 4.00 8.90 -19.71
N LEU A 273 2.72 8.71 -19.31
CA LEU A 273 1.92 9.77 -18.70
C LEU A 273 2.38 10.10 -17.28
N GLU A 274 2.81 9.10 -16.49
CA GLU A 274 3.39 9.33 -15.16
C GLU A 274 4.67 10.16 -15.23
N ILE A 275 5.60 9.78 -16.11
CA ILE A 275 6.84 10.56 -16.33
C ILE A 275 6.54 11.95 -16.89
N SER A 276 5.54 12.07 -17.79
CA SER A 276 5.18 13.37 -18.34
C SER A 276 4.66 14.35 -17.29
N LYS A 277 3.96 13.87 -16.24
CA LYS A 277 3.56 14.72 -15.11
C LYS A 277 4.77 15.31 -14.39
N GLN A 278 5.79 14.49 -14.14
CA GLN A 278 7.02 14.94 -13.48
C GLN A 278 7.75 16.00 -14.34
N LEU A 279 7.94 15.71 -15.62
CA LEU A 279 8.63 16.63 -16.56
C LEU A 279 7.85 17.94 -16.79
N LEU A 280 6.50 17.93 -16.69
CA LEU A 280 5.70 19.15 -16.79
C LEU A 280 5.80 20.06 -15.55
N GLN A 281 6.25 19.54 -14.43
CA GLN A 281 6.56 20.33 -13.22
C GLN A 281 7.96 20.96 -13.28
N GLU A 282 8.79 20.48 -14.17
CA GLU A 282 10.09 21.07 -14.52
C GLU A 282 9.92 22.09 -15.66
N ASP A 283 11.01 22.76 -16.05
CA ASP A 283 10.97 23.84 -17.08
C ASP A 283 10.78 23.39 -18.53
N PHE A 284 10.44 22.13 -18.79
CA PHE A 284 10.22 21.63 -20.16
C PHE A 284 8.90 22.11 -20.75
N CYS A 285 8.90 22.53 -22.02
CA CYS A 285 7.69 22.84 -22.73
C CYS A 285 6.89 21.56 -23.10
N VAL A 286 5.59 21.71 -23.32
CA VAL A 286 4.68 20.57 -23.64
C VAL A 286 5.17 19.76 -24.84
N LYS A 287 5.79 20.41 -25.84
CA LYS A 287 6.35 19.76 -27.02
C LYS A 287 7.55 18.90 -26.66
N GLU A 288 8.47 19.42 -25.85
CA GLU A 288 9.65 18.69 -25.39
C GLU A 288 9.26 17.49 -24.54
N VAL A 289 8.32 17.66 -23.61
CA VAL A 289 7.80 16.56 -22.79
C VAL A 289 7.23 15.46 -23.67
N ALA A 290 6.39 15.80 -24.66
CA ALA A 290 5.81 14.80 -25.56
C ALA A 290 6.89 13.94 -26.25
N PHE A 291 7.96 14.56 -26.76
CA PHE A 291 9.06 13.84 -27.39
C PHE A 291 9.89 13.02 -26.38
N LYS A 292 10.24 13.60 -25.24
CA LYS A 292 10.99 12.93 -24.17
C LYS A 292 10.31 11.64 -23.65
N VAL A 293 8.98 11.62 -23.64
CA VAL A 293 8.22 10.42 -23.23
C VAL A 293 7.84 9.52 -24.42
N GLY A 294 8.39 9.74 -25.60
CA GLY A 294 8.29 8.84 -26.76
C GLY A 294 7.05 9.01 -27.63
N TYR A 295 6.39 10.18 -27.62
CA TYR A 295 5.32 10.50 -28.59
C TYR A 295 5.89 11.21 -29.80
N LYS A 296 5.52 10.75 -31.00
CA LYS A 296 5.91 11.40 -32.27
C LYS A 296 5.21 12.73 -32.53
N HIS A 297 4.00 12.90 -32.01
CA HIS A 297 3.15 14.06 -32.25
C HIS A 297 2.60 14.60 -30.92
N THR A 298 2.83 15.88 -30.66
CA THR A 298 2.34 16.58 -29.46
C THR A 298 0.81 16.56 -29.33
N SER A 299 0.10 16.58 -30.46
CA SER A 299 -1.37 16.52 -30.49
C SER A 299 -1.90 15.19 -29.92
N ASN A 300 -1.27 14.07 -30.26
CA ASN A 300 -1.63 12.76 -29.75
C ASN A 300 -1.34 12.66 -28.23
N PHE A 301 -0.17 13.11 -27.82
CA PHE A 301 0.16 13.23 -26.40
C PHE A 301 -0.88 14.04 -25.63
N SER A 302 -1.19 15.25 -26.11
CA SER A 302 -2.13 16.16 -25.44
C SER A 302 -3.53 15.57 -25.31
N LYS A 303 -4.01 14.86 -26.34
CA LYS A 303 -5.30 14.17 -26.33
C LYS A 303 -5.33 13.06 -25.27
N ILE A 304 -4.30 12.23 -25.24
CA ILE A 304 -4.20 11.10 -24.32
C ILE A 304 -4.04 11.60 -22.88
N PHE A 305 -3.18 12.59 -22.64
CA PHE A 305 -2.99 13.23 -21.34
C PHE A 305 -4.31 13.82 -20.81
N LYS A 306 -5.04 14.59 -21.63
CA LYS A 306 -6.34 15.15 -21.26
C LYS A 306 -7.37 14.07 -20.96
N LYS A 307 -7.38 12.98 -21.72
CA LYS A 307 -8.27 11.83 -21.45
C LYS A 307 -7.99 11.20 -20.09
N GLN A 308 -6.72 11.08 -19.72
CA GLN A 308 -6.31 10.41 -18.45
C GLN A 308 -6.50 11.30 -17.22
N PHE A 309 -6.21 12.60 -17.34
CA PHE A 309 -6.16 13.51 -16.19
C PHE A 309 -7.26 14.58 -16.19
N ASN A 310 -8.17 14.56 -17.17
CA ASN A 310 -9.25 15.53 -17.36
C ASN A 310 -8.78 17.00 -17.53
N ILE A 311 -7.48 17.24 -17.68
CA ILE A 311 -6.84 18.55 -17.86
C ILE A 311 -5.81 18.48 -18.99
N SER A 312 -5.66 19.53 -19.79
CA SER A 312 -4.62 19.54 -20.82
C SER A 312 -3.22 19.70 -20.24
N PRO A 313 -2.15 19.19 -20.90
CA PRO A 313 -0.78 19.34 -20.42
C PRO A 313 -0.38 20.79 -20.16
N ALA A 314 -0.81 21.71 -21.03
CA ALA A 314 -0.53 23.15 -20.89
C ALA A 314 -1.20 23.77 -19.66
N LYS A 315 -2.47 23.39 -19.37
CA LYS A 315 -3.16 23.82 -18.15
C LYS A 315 -2.56 23.17 -16.90
N TYR A 316 -2.14 21.89 -16.99
CA TYR A 316 -1.47 21.20 -15.90
C TYR A 316 -0.16 21.90 -15.52
N LYS A 317 0.69 22.22 -16.51
CA LYS A 317 1.95 22.96 -16.26
C LYS A 317 1.73 24.30 -15.57
N LYS A 318 0.70 25.06 -15.96
CA LYS A 318 0.38 26.37 -15.36
C LYS A 318 -0.01 26.32 -13.87
N GLN A 319 -0.24 25.14 -13.30
CA GLN A 319 -0.54 25.00 -11.87
C GLN A 319 0.75 24.97 -11.00
N PHE A 320 1.92 24.89 -11.64
CA PHE A 320 3.22 24.79 -10.96
C PHE A 320 4.17 25.95 -11.33
N ILE A 321 3.72 26.87 -12.16
CA ILE A 321 4.38 28.15 -12.49
C ILE A 321 3.56 29.28 -11.86
#